data_6ffc37092854b6f27720fc5640dc7843
#
_entry.id   6ffc37092854b6f27720fc5640dc7843
#
_cell.length_a   1.000
_cell.length_b   1.000
_cell.length_c   1.000
_cell.angle_alpha   90.00
_cell.angle_beta   90.00
_cell.angle_gamma   90.00
#
_symmetry.space_group_name_H-M   'P 1'
#
loop_
_entity.id
_entity.type
_entity.pdbx_description
1 polymer ?
#
loop_
_entity_poly.entity_id
_entity_poly.type
_entity_poly.pdbx_seq_one_letter_code
_entity_poly.pdbx_strand_id
1 'polypeptide(L)'
;MSLTDTPNANRLHIALFGRRNSGKSSLINALTGQDTALVSDTPGTTTDPVAKAMEIHGIGPCLFIDTPGFDDEGELGRMRIERTWKAVEKTDMAILFCGGDTSAELSKETKEPDFTEELYWLEQLKAKGIPTILLINKTDIRKDSQALAIKVRESFGDTPVLISAKEKTGIEQIRRTILEKLPPDFGQQSITGTLVAENDLVLLVMPQDIQAPKGRLILPQVQTIRELLDKKCLIATCTTDKLPETLHALAHPPKLIITDSQVFKTVYEQKPEESKLTSFSVLFAGYKGDIHYYVKSAAAIEMLTESSRVLIAEACTHAPLSEDIGRVKLPRLLRKRIGEKLQIDIVGGTDFPQDLTPYSLVIHCGACMFNRKYVLSRIELARKQNIPMTNYGVAIAFLNGILDRIEY
;
A
#
# COMPACT_ATOMS: atom_id res chain seq x y z
N MET A 1 -0.18 -3.36 18.23
CA MET A 1 0.75 -2.36 17.65
C MET A 1 1.01 -1.29 18.70
N SER A 2 2.25 -0.99 18.96
CA SER A 2 2.61 0.20 19.75
C SER A 2 2.19 1.46 19.00
N LEU A 3 1.76 2.52 19.72
CA LEU A 3 1.43 3.82 19.10
C LEU A 3 2.66 4.49 18.45
N THR A 4 3.86 3.99 18.74
CA THR A 4 5.14 4.48 18.24
C THR A 4 5.64 3.76 16.98
N ASP A 5 5.00 2.65 16.58
CA ASP A 5 5.45 1.88 15.44
C ASP A 5 4.91 2.46 14.12
N THR A 6 5.79 2.65 13.14
CA THR A 6 5.36 3.02 11.79
C THR A 6 4.50 1.91 11.18
N PRO A 7 3.26 2.21 10.74
CA PRO A 7 2.41 1.22 10.11
C PRO A 7 3.07 0.60 8.88
N ASN A 8 2.86 -0.69 8.64
CA ASN A 8 3.40 -1.38 7.46
C ASN A 8 3.01 -0.69 6.14
N ALA A 9 1.82 -0.13 6.08
CA ALA A 9 1.32 0.60 4.91
C ALA A 9 2.13 1.86 4.53
N ASN A 10 3.00 2.33 5.42
CA ASN A 10 3.83 3.53 5.22
C ASN A 10 5.33 3.19 5.14
N ARG A 11 5.68 1.91 5.19
CA ARG A 11 7.04 1.43 5.03
C ARG A 11 7.37 1.26 3.55
N LEU A 12 8.65 1.39 3.19
CA LEU A 12 9.14 1.00 1.87
C LEU A 12 9.10 -0.53 1.76
N HIS A 13 8.28 -1.05 0.88
CA HIS A 13 8.16 -2.49 0.67
C HIS A 13 9.23 -2.97 -0.31
N ILE A 14 10.22 -3.69 0.19
CA ILE A 14 11.32 -4.26 -0.59
C ILE A 14 11.13 -5.77 -0.66
N ALA A 15 10.81 -6.31 -1.85
CA ALA A 15 10.66 -7.74 -2.02
C ALA A 15 11.93 -8.38 -2.60
N LEU A 16 12.25 -9.57 -2.10
CA LEU A 16 13.41 -10.34 -2.47
C LEU A 16 13.01 -11.47 -3.41
N PHE A 17 13.53 -11.46 -4.63
CA PHE A 17 13.26 -12.44 -5.67
C PHE A 17 14.51 -13.25 -5.96
N GLY A 18 14.38 -14.54 -6.22
CA GLY A 18 15.52 -15.40 -6.57
C GLY A 18 15.21 -16.85 -6.30
N ARG A 19 16.07 -17.73 -6.81
CA ARG A 19 15.98 -19.18 -6.64
C ARG A 19 16.06 -19.58 -5.17
N ARG A 20 15.72 -20.84 -4.88
CA ARG A 20 15.93 -21.40 -3.54
C ARG A 20 17.40 -21.29 -3.16
N ASN A 21 17.66 -21.20 -1.88
CA ASN A 21 19.02 -21.13 -1.30
C ASN A 21 19.89 -19.99 -1.85
N SER A 22 19.35 -19.01 -2.60
CA SER A 22 20.11 -17.82 -3.04
C SER A 22 20.54 -16.91 -1.87
N GLY A 23 19.97 -17.12 -0.67
CA GLY A 23 20.32 -16.37 0.55
C GLY A 23 19.45 -15.14 0.79
N LYS A 24 18.20 -15.11 0.30
CA LYS A 24 17.22 -14.04 0.53
C LYS A 24 17.05 -13.74 2.03
N SER A 25 16.69 -14.75 2.80
CA SER A 25 16.50 -14.62 4.26
C SER A 25 17.80 -14.24 4.98
N SER A 26 18.95 -14.73 4.50
CA SER A 26 20.26 -14.35 5.06
C SER A 26 20.60 -12.88 4.82
N LEU A 27 20.20 -12.31 3.67
CA LEU A 27 20.37 -10.90 3.40
C LEU A 27 19.54 -10.04 4.37
N ILE A 28 18.29 -10.42 4.63
CA ILE A 28 17.45 -9.72 5.60
C ILE A 28 18.15 -9.68 6.97
N ASN A 29 18.68 -10.80 7.44
CA ASN A 29 19.40 -10.88 8.70
C ASN A 29 20.68 -10.02 8.69
N ALA A 30 21.44 -10.02 7.61
CA ALA A 30 22.64 -9.21 7.47
C ALA A 30 22.34 -7.69 7.50
N LEU A 31 21.26 -7.27 6.85
CA LEU A 31 20.80 -5.88 6.84
C LEU A 31 20.33 -5.40 8.21
N THR A 32 19.67 -6.28 8.99
CA THR A 32 19.15 -5.94 10.33
C THR A 32 20.24 -5.83 11.39
N GLY A 33 21.41 -6.42 11.17
CA GLY A 33 22.45 -6.52 12.20
C GLY A 33 22.08 -7.40 13.40
N GLN A 34 20.95 -8.09 13.35
CA GLN A 34 20.44 -8.95 14.41
C GLN A 34 20.30 -10.37 13.89
N ASP A 35 20.90 -11.33 14.60
CA ASP A 35 20.59 -12.76 14.45
C ASP A 35 19.20 -13.07 15.03
N THR A 36 18.21 -12.26 14.67
CA THR A 36 16.84 -12.49 15.13
C THR A 36 16.24 -13.59 14.28
N ALA A 37 16.00 -14.73 14.92
CA ALA A 37 15.12 -15.77 14.39
C ALA A 37 13.86 -15.10 13.80
N LEU A 38 13.43 -15.60 12.66
CA LEU A 38 12.14 -15.26 12.04
C LEU A 38 11.06 -15.39 13.12
N VAL A 39 10.67 -14.28 13.73
CA VAL A 39 9.47 -14.25 14.55
C VAL A 39 8.32 -14.12 13.58
N SER A 40 7.88 -15.26 13.07
CA SER A 40 6.53 -15.42 12.56
C SER A 40 5.62 -15.34 13.79
N ASP A 41 4.78 -14.35 13.86
CA ASP A 41 3.80 -14.19 14.95
C ASP A 41 2.72 -15.29 14.97
N THR A 42 2.85 -16.33 14.15
CA THR A 42 1.98 -17.51 14.16
C THR A 42 2.76 -18.77 13.76
N PRO A 43 2.99 -19.71 14.69
CA PRO A 43 3.53 -21.02 14.34
C PRO A 43 2.45 -21.82 13.57
N GLY A 44 2.72 -22.19 12.30
CA GLY A 44 1.93 -23.27 11.70
C GLY A 44 1.50 -23.15 10.24
N THR A 45 1.82 -22.07 9.49
CA THR A 45 1.49 -22.01 8.06
C THR A 45 2.67 -21.52 7.23
N THR A 46 3.52 -22.45 6.85
CA THR A 46 4.79 -22.28 6.12
C THR A 46 4.65 -21.87 4.66
N THR A 47 3.65 -21.11 4.26
CA THR A 47 3.42 -20.81 2.84
C THR A 47 3.22 -19.33 2.53
N ASP A 48 3.09 -18.43 3.50
CA ASP A 48 2.95 -16.99 3.23
C ASP A 48 4.32 -16.30 3.18
N PRO A 49 4.49 -15.27 2.32
CA PRO A 49 5.70 -14.45 2.28
C PRO A 49 5.99 -13.88 3.67
N VAL A 50 7.16 -14.17 4.21
CA VAL A 50 7.56 -13.64 5.52
C VAL A 50 7.94 -12.19 5.36
N ALA A 51 7.22 -11.29 6.06
CA ALA A 51 7.51 -9.88 6.05
C ALA A 51 8.24 -9.46 7.32
N LYS A 52 9.35 -8.74 7.20
CA LYS A 52 10.15 -8.23 8.32
C LYS A 52 10.25 -6.71 8.26
N ALA A 53 9.68 -6.07 9.26
CA ALA A 53 9.74 -4.62 9.42
C ALA A 53 11.07 -4.21 10.07
N MET A 54 11.72 -3.16 9.56
CA MET A 54 12.95 -2.60 10.11
C MET A 54 13.10 -1.14 9.75
N GLU A 55 13.99 -0.46 10.43
CA GLU A 55 14.43 0.89 10.10
C GLU A 55 15.84 0.83 9.51
N ILE A 56 16.03 1.44 8.35
CA ILE A 56 17.34 1.55 7.72
C ILE A 56 17.77 3.01 7.78
N HIS A 57 18.93 3.25 8.39
CA HIS A 57 19.49 4.59 8.50
C HIS A 57 19.64 5.24 7.11
N GLY A 58 19.11 6.46 6.95
CA GLY A 58 19.11 7.20 5.69
C GLY A 58 17.96 6.85 4.74
N ILE A 59 17.24 5.72 4.95
CA ILE A 59 16.07 5.33 4.14
C ILE A 59 14.79 5.51 4.96
N GLY A 60 14.83 5.20 6.26
CA GLY A 60 13.67 5.17 7.14
C GLY A 60 13.03 3.78 7.26
N PRO A 61 11.72 3.73 7.57
CA PRO A 61 11.03 2.48 7.85
C PRO A 61 10.81 1.65 6.57
N CYS A 62 11.32 0.41 6.59
CA CYS A 62 11.24 -0.56 5.50
C CYS A 62 10.47 -1.81 5.94
N LEU A 63 9.90 -2.52 4.97
CA LEU A 63 9.31 -3.84 5.11
C LEU A 63 9.94 -4.77 4.06
N PHE A 64 10.79 -5.69 4.51
CA PHE A 64 11.35 -6.71 3.62
C PHE A 64 10.37 -7.87 3.49
N ILE A 65 10.13 -8.29 2.25
CA ILE A 65 9.22 -9.38 1.91
C ILE A 65 10.06 -10.50 1.30
N ASP A 66 10.23 -11.60 2.04
CA ASP A 66 10.90 -12.80 1.53
C ASP A 66 9.91 -13.57 0.65
N THR A 67 10.21 -13.69 -0.65
CA THR A 67 9.35 -14.46 -1.55
C THR A 67 9.83 -15.92 -1.66
N PRO A 68 8.93 -16.87 -1.94
CA PRO A 68 9.32 -18.22 -2.28
C PRO A 68 10.32 -18.26 -3.45
N GLY A 69 11.19 -19.26 -3.50
CA GLY A 69 12.02 -19.53 -4.68
C GLY A 69 11.13 -19.80 -5.90
N PHE A 70 11.53 -19.29 -7.07
CA PHE A 70 10.75 -19.45 -8.29
C PHE A 70 11.13 -20.69 -9.12
N ASP A 71 12.09 -21.48 -8.63
CA ASP A 71 12.61 -22.73 -9.22
C ASP A 71 11.92 -24.01 -8.71
N ASP A 72 10.76 -23.89 -8.10
CA ASP A 72 9.99 -25.04 -7.60
C ASP A 72 9.05 -25.58 -8.68
N GLU A 73 9.10 -26.91 -8.91
CA GLU A 73 8.24 -27.62 -9.85
C GLU A 73 6.97 -28.20 -9.18
N GLY A 74 5.94 -28.47 -9.99
CA GLY A 74 4.72 -29.14 -9.56
C GLY A 74 3.64 -28.23 -8.99
N GLU A 75 2.67 -28.83 -8.29
CA GLU A 75 1.48 -28.12 -7.76
C GLU A 75 1.84 -27.07 -6.70
N LEU A 76 2.81 -27.38 -5.85
CA LEU A 76 3.40 -26.44 -4.89
C LEU A 76 4.09 -25.27 -5.59
N GLY A 77 4.73 -25.50 -6.74
CA GLY A 77 5.36 -24.45 -7.54
C GLY A 77 4.35 -23.43 -8.05
N ARG A 78 3.18 -23.86 -8.56
CA ARG A 78 2.12 -22.96 -9.01
C ARG A 78 1.57 -22.09 -7.89
N MET A 79 1.32 -22.64 -6.72
CA MET A 79 0.87 -21.88 -5.54
C MET A 79 1.91 -20.84 -5.10
N ARG A 80 3.21 -21.16 -5.20
CA ARG A 80 4.30 -20.24 -4.86
C ARG A 80 4.45 -19.12 -5.87
N ILE A 81 4.30 -19.40 -7.17
CA ILE A 81 4.29 -18.38 -8.22
C ILE A 81 3.12 -17.41 -8.00
N GLU A 82 1.92 -17.90 -7.71
CA GLU A 82 0.77 -17.05 -7.39
C GLU A 82 1.03 -16.12 -6.20
N ARG A 83 1.67 -16.64 -5.14
CA ARG A 83 2.06 -15.82 -3.97
C ARG A 83 3.14 -14.81 -4.28
N THR A 84 4.09 -15.17 -5.14
CA THR A 84 5.11 -14.24 -5.63
C THR A 84 4.45 -13.10 -6.40
N TRP A 85 3.45 -13.37 -7.23
CA TRP A 85 2.65 -12.34 -7.89
C TRP A 85 1.92 -11.43 -6.90
N LYS A 86 1.31 -11.98 -5.85
CA LYS A 86 0.69 -11.17 -4.78
C LYS A 86 1.72 -10.28 -4.05
N ALA A 87 2.96 -10.74 -3.93
CA ALA A 87 4.04 -9.91 -3.39
C ALA A 87 4.42 -8.77 -4.35
N VAL A 88 4.50 -9.03 -5.66
CA VAL A 88 4.80 -8.01 -6.69
C VAL A 88 3.82 -6.85 -6.64
N GLU A 89 2.52 -7.11 -6.43
CA GLU A 89 1.47 -6.09 -6.39
C GLU A 89 1.69 -5.02 -5.31
N LYS A 90 2.36 -5.36 -4.22
CA LYS A 90 2.64 -4.46 -3.08
C LYS A 90 4.11 -4.06 -2.97
N THR A 91 4.94 -4.39 -3.96
CA THR A 91 6.38 -4.13 -3.95
C THR A 91 6.68 -2.73 -4.49
N ASP A 92 7.34 -1.90 -3.68
CA ASP A 92 7.82 -0.58 -4.09
C ASP A 92 9.19 -0.69 -4.76
N MET A 93 10.04 -1.64 -4.33
CA MET A 93 11.37 -1.93 -4.85
C MET A 93 11.66 -3.43 -4.79
N ALA A 94 12.38 -3.97 -5.76
CA ALA A 94 12.78 -5.36 -5.80
C ALA A 94 14.28 -5.54 -5.68
N ILE A 95 14.70 -6.63 -5.03
CA ILE A 95 16.06 -7.14 -5.07
C ILE A 95 16.01 -8.51 -5.75
N LEU A 96 16.62 -8.63 -6.91
CA LEU A 96 16.66 -9.85 -7.70
C LEU A 96 18.03 -10.52 -7.56
N PHE A 97 18.05 -11.71 -6.96
CA PHE A 97 19.22 -12.52 -6.81
C PHE A 97 19.53 -13.24 -8.11
N CYS A 98 20.72 -12.98 -8.66
CA CYS A 98 21.21 -13.60 -9.88
C CYS A 98 22.22 -14.69 -9.55
N GLY A 99 22.05 -15.86 -10.18
CA GLY A 99 22.88 -17.04 -9.95
C GLY A 99 22.24 -18.02 -8.92
N GLY A 100 22.25 -19.30 -9.30
CA GLY A 100 21.59 -20.37 -8.57
C GLY A 100 22.36 -20.90 -7.36
N ASP A 101 21.97 -22.10 -6.90
CA ASP A 101 22.63 -22.79 -5.77
C ASP A 101 24.05 -23.17 -6.11
N THR A 102 24.99 -22.65 -5.35
CA THR A 102 26.43 -22.92 -5.51
C THR A 102 26.80 -24.39 -5.39
N SER A 103 25.98 -25.21 -4.72
CA SER A 103 26.24 -26.65 -4.53
C SER A 103 26.03 -27.48 -5.80
N ALA A 104 25.09 -27.09 -6.67
CA ALA A 104 24.82 -27.77 -7.93
C ALA A 104 25.69 -27.25 -9.10
N GLU A 105 26.09 -25.97 -9.06
CA GLU A 105 26.93 -25.34 -10.08
C GLU A 105 28.41 -25.66 -9.91
N LEU A 106 28.90 -25.80 -8.67
CA LEU A 106 30.30 -26.13 -8.37
C LEU A 106 30.70 -27.57 -8.80
N SER A 107 29.71 -28.43 -9.04
CA SER A 107 29.97 -29.82 -9.48
C SER A 107 30.06 -30.00 -11.00
N LYS A 108 29.83 -28.93 -11.81
CA LYS A 108 29.86 -29.00 -13.28
C LYS A 108 30.69 -27.84 -13.84
N GLU A 109 31.95 -28.12 -14.10
CA GLU A 109 32.99 -27.17 -14.54
C GLU A 109 32.74 -26.42 -15.88
N THR A 110 31.60 -26.59 -16.58
CA THR A 110 31.46 -26.08 -17.97
C THR A 110 30.05 -25.63 -18.38
N LYS A 111 29.07 -25.49 -17.50
CA LYS A 111 27.76 -24.94 -17.94
C LYS A 111 27.68 -23.43 -17.82
N GLU A 112 27.30 -22.76 -18.93
CA GLU A 112 26.91 -21.37 -18.87
C GLU A 112 25.75 -21.18 -17.88
N PRO A 113 25.78 -20.07 -17.10
CA PRO A 113 24.69 -19.79 -16.16
C PRO A 113 23.38 -19.57 -16.93
N ASP A 114 22.33 -20.27 -16.50
CA ASP A 114 20.99 -20.09 -17.04
C ASP A 114 20.25 -19.02 -16.22
N PHE A 115 19.93 -17.92 -16.86
CA PHE A 115 19.21 -16.78 -16.28
C PHE A 115 17.75 -16.66 -16.74
N THR A 116 17.19 -17.70 -17.36
CA THR A 116 15.85 -17.65 -17.97
C THR A 116 14.79 -17.16 -16.97
N GLU A 117 14.79 -17.72 -15.77
CA GLU A 117 13.82 -17.35 -14.71
C GLU A 117 14.07 -15.92 -14.19
N GLU A 118 15.32 -15.55 -13.95
CA GLU A 118 15.67 -14.24 -13.45
C GLU A 118 15.33 -13.14 -14.49
N LEU A 119 15.55 -13.39 -15.78
CA LEU A 119 15.18 -12.47 -16.86
C LEU A 119 13.66 -12.31 -16.95
N TYR A 120 12.92 -13.42 -16.88
CA TYR A 120 11.46 -13.38 -16.86
C TYR A 120 10.95 -12.48 -15.72
N TRP A 121 11.43 -12.69 -14.50
CA TRP A 121 11.01 -11.88 -13.36
C TRP A 121 11.43 -10.41 -13.49
N LEU A 122 12.63 -10.13 -14.00
CA LEU A 122 13.06 -8.76 -14.27
C LEU A 122 12.14 -8.03 -15.24
N GLU A 123 11.72 -8.70 -16.32
CA GLU A 123 10.77 -8.15 -17.28
C GLU A 123 9.41 -7.84 -16.64
N GLN A 124 8.90 -8.75 -15.80
CA GLN A 124 7.65 -8.52 -15.08
C GLN A 124 7.74 -7.34 -14.12
N LEU A 125 8.84 -7.22 -13.38
CA LEU A 125 9.09 -6.10 -12.46
C LEU A 125 9.22 -4.77 -13.23
N LYS A 126 9.95 -4.76 -14.35
CA LYS A 126 10.07 -3.59 -15.23
C LYS A 126 8.74 -3.18 -15.83
N ALA A 127 7.91 -4.13 -16.28
CA ALA A 127 6.58 -3.86 -16.83
C ALA A 127 5.64 -3.20 -15.81
N LYS A 128 5.87 -3.44 -14.51
CA LYS A 128 5.14 -2.78 -13.41
C LYS A 128 5.84 -1.53 -12.88
N GLY A 129 6.92 -1.06 -13.51
CA GLY A 129 7.67 0.11 -13.08
C GLY A 129 8.27 -0.04 -11.68
N ILE A 130 8.71 -1.25 -11.30
CA ILE A 130 9.33 -1.53 -10.01
C ILE A 130 10.85 -1.41 -10.16
N PRO A 131 11.50 -0.44 -9.48
CA PRO A 131 12.95 -0.36 -9.44
C PRO A 131 13.54 -1.66 -8.92
N THR A 132 14.51 -2.22 -9.65
CA THR A 132 15.10 -3.51 -9.32
C THR A 132 16.61 -3.39 -9.12
N ILE A 133 17.11 -3.98 -8.04
CA ILE A 133 18.52 -4.13 -7.73
C ILE A 133 18.92 -5.57 -8.07
N LEU A 134 19.89 -5.73 -8.96
CA LEU A 134 20.50 -7.05 -9.24
C LEU A 134 21.54 -7.35 -8.17
N LEU A 135 21.57 -8.58 -7.67
CA LEU A 135 22.42 -8.99 -6.57
C LEU A 135 23.02 -10.37 -6.80
N ILE A 136 24.33 -10.49 -6.56
CA ILE A 136 25.03 -11.77 -6.47
C ILE A 136 25.50 -11.94 -5.03
N ASN A 137 25.01 -13.01 -4.40
CA ASN A 137 25.35 -13.35 -3.02
C ASN A 137 26.34 -14.50 -2.94
N LYS A 138 26.82 -14.80 -1.72
CA LYS A 138 27.76 -15.88 -1.40
C LYS A 138 29.14 -15.68 -2.03
N THR A 139 29.62 -14.45 -2.15
CA THR A 139 30.94 -14.15 -2.70
C THR A 139 32.10 -14.72 -1.86
N ASP A 140 31.81 -15.12 -0.62
CA ASP A 140 32.74 -15.82 0.29
C ASP A 140 33.13 -17.23 -0.18
N ILE A 141 32.22 -17.90 -0.89
CA ILE A 141 32.43 -19.27 -1.38
C ILE A 141 32.46 -19.35 -2.91
N ARG A 142 31.98 -18.32 -3.62
CA ARG A 142 31.88 -18.27 -5.07
C ARG A 142 33.11 -17.62 -5.70
N LYS A 143 34.03 -18.44 -6.21
CA LYS A 143 35.28 -17.98 -6.85
C LYS A 143 35.06 -17.23 -8.18
N ASP A 144 33.95 -17.52 -8.86
CA ASP A 144 33.58 -16.96 -10.16
C ASP A 144 32.72 -15.67 -10.07
N SER A 145 32.57 -15.07 -8.88
CA SER A 145 31.67 -13.95 -8.63
C SER A 145 31.86 -12.77 -9.61
N GLN A 146 33.11 -12.44 -9.97
CA GLN A 146 33.41 -11.38 -10.92
C GLN A 146 33.03 -11.75 -12.36
N ALA A 147 33.32 -12.97 -12.77
CA ALA A 147 32.95 -13.49 -14.11
C ALA A 147 31.43 -13.53 -14.26
N LEU A 148 30.73 -14.00 -13.21
CA LEU A 148 29.27 -14.00 -13.15
C LEU A 148 28.69 -12.58 -13.21
N ALA A 149 29.31 -11.61 -12.54
CA ALA A 149 28.87 -10.22 -12.58
C ALA A 149 28.96 -9.62 -13.99
N ILE A 150 29.97 -9.96 -14.77
CA ILE A 150 30.10 -9.56 -16.18
C ILE A 150 28.96 -10.16 -17.00
N LYS A 151 28.70 -11.46 -16.86
CA LYS A 151 27.61 -12.14 -17.58
C LYS A 151 26.22 -11.58 -17.20
N VAL A 152 25.99 -11.30 -15.92
CA VAL A 152 24.77 -10.65 -15.46
C VAL A 152 24.64 -9.26 -16.10
N ARG A 153 25.68 -8.46 -16.09
CA ARG A 153 25.67 -7.12 -16.72
C ARG A 153 25.34 -7.20 -18.23
N GLU A 154 25.93 -8.15 -18.94
CA GLU A 154 25.67 -8.36 -20.37
C GLU A 154 24.22 -8.80 -20.64
N SER A 155 23.69 -9.71 -19.81
CA SER A 155 22.34 -10.27 -20.01
C SER A 155 21.23 -9.35 -19.55
N PHE A 156 21.42 -8.60 -18.45
CA PHE A 156 20.38 -7.80 -17.78
C PHE A 156 20.47 -6.30 -18.06
N GLY A 157 21.63 -5.84 -18.58
CA GLY A 157 21.88 -4.42 -18.89
C GLY A 157 22.17 -3.54 -17.66
N ASP A 158 22.33 -4.12 -16.47
CA ASP A 158 22.66 -3.40 -15.24
C ASP A 158 23.72 -4.16 -14.42
N THR A 159 24.46 -3.44 -13.59
CA THR A 159 25.57 -4.02 -12.82
C THR A 159 25.07 -4.56 -11.49
N PRO A 160 25.28 -5.86 -11.17
CA PRO A 160 24.85 -6.43 -9.91
C PRO A 160 25.72 -5.97 -8.74
N VAL A 161 25.12 -5.88 -7.57
CA VAL A 161 25.83 -5.69 -6.30
C VAL A 161 26.37 -7.05 -5.83
N LEU A 162 27.65 -7.11 -5.47
CA LEU A 162 28.32 -8.31 -4.98
C LEU A 162 28.35 -8.29 -3.46
N ILE A 163 27.81 -9.34 -2.82
CA ILE A 163 27.78 -9.44 -1.36
C ILE A 163 28.11 -10.84 -0.85
N SER A 164 28.52 -10.91 0.40
CA SER A 164 28.35 -12.10 1.24
C SER A 164 27.46 -11.73 2.42
N ALA A 165 26.24 -12.24 2.42
CA ALA A 165 25.33 -12.07 3.55
C ALA A 165 25.86 -12.75 4.82
N LYS A 166 26.62 -13.86 4.67
CA LYS A 166 27.25 -14.59 5.76
C LYS A 166 28.37 -13.78 6.42
N GLU A 167 29.29 -13.27 5.62
CA GLU A 167 30.45 -12.50 6.12
C GLU A 167 30.12 -10.99 6.25
N LYS A 168 28.87 -10.59 5.99
CA LYS A 168 28.37 -9.22 6.05
C LYS A 168 29.16 -8.23 5.15
N THR A 169 29.78 -8.73 4.08
CA THR A 169 30.50 -7.88 3.10
C THR A 169 29.54 -7.36 2.02
N GLY A 170 29.77 -6.14 1.53
CA GLY A 170 28.92 -5.49 0.52
C GLY A 170 27.57 -4.95 1.04
N ILE A 171 27.28 -5.06 2.35
CA ILE A 171 25.99 -4.64 2.94
C ILE A 171 25.79 -3.11 2.84
N GLU A 172 26.84 -2.33 3.05
CA GLU A 172 26.77 -0.87 2.89
C GLU A 172 26.56 -0.46 1.42
N GLN A 173 27.10 -1.23 0.48
CA GLN A 173 26.86 -0.96 -0.94
C GLN A 173 25.39 -1.19 -1.31
N ILE A 174 24.75 -2.26 -0.82
CA ILE A 174 23.33 -2.50 -1.09
C ILE A 174 22.45 -1.42 -0.44
N ARG A 175 22.77 -0.95 0.77
CA ARG A 175 22.05 0.18 1.40
C ARG A 175 22.13 1.45 0.54
N ARG A 176 23.32 1.76 0.02
CA ARG A 176 23.52 2.91 -0.88
C ARG A 176 22.72 2.73 -2.17
N THR A 177 22.75 1.55 -2.78
CA THR A 177 22.01 1.27 -4.01
C THR A 177 20.49 1.35 -3.79
N ILE A 178 19.98 0.94 -2.61
CA ILE A 178 18.57 1.14 -2.24
C ILE A 178 18.24 2.65 -2.23
N LEU A 179 19.08 3.49 -1.61
CA LEU A 179 18.89 4.94 -1.59
C LEU A 179 18.90 5.56 -2.99
N GLU A 180 19.84 5.15 -3.86
CA GLU A 180 19.98 5.64 -5.23
C GLU A 180 18.80 5.26 -6.13
N LYS A 181 18.19 4.09 -5.88
CA LYS A 181 17.07 3.56 -6.66
C LYS A 181 15.69 3.76 -5.99
N LEU A 182 15.62 4.56 -4.91
CA LEU A 182 14.33 4.89 -4.29
C LEU A 182 13.36 5.45 -5.33
N PRO A 183 12.09 5.00 -5.34
CA PRO A 183 11.07 5.66 -6.16
C PRO A 183 11.05 7.16 -5.87
N PRO A 184 11.06 8.03 -6.90
CA PRO A 184 11.19 9.48 -6.71
C PRO A 184 10.05 10.09 -5.88
N ASP A 185 8.89 9.44 -5.86
CA ASP A 185 7.71 9.85 -5.10
C ASP A 185 7.61 9.20 -3.71
N PHE A 186 8.58 8.34 -3.32
CA PHE A 186 8.55 7.71 -2.00
C PHE A 186 8.79 8.75 -0.90
N GLY A 187 7.86 8.82 0.05
CA GLY A 187 7.92 9.76 1.18
C GLY A 187 7.61 11.23 0.82
N GLN A 188 7.39 11.57 -0.46
CA GLN A 188 7.05 12.94 -0.89
C GLN A 188 5.54 13.20 -0.98
N GLN A 189 4.73 12.19 -0.76
CA GLN A 189 3.28 12.32 -0.86
C GLN A 189 2.70 13.06 0.34
N SER A 190 1.87 14.03 0.06
CA SER A 190 1.15 14.82 1.06
C SER A 190 -0.31 14.38 1.13
N ILE A 191 -0.83 14.18 2.35
CA ILE A 191 -2.24 13.85 2.58
C ILE A 191 -3.13 15.04 2.23
N THR A 192 -2.73 16.24 2.66
CA THR A 192 -3.48 17.47 2.44
C THR A 192 -3.06 18.24 1.19
N GLY A 193 -2.03 17.75 0.46
CA GLY A 193 -1.57 18.37 -0.78
C GLY A 193 -1.30 19.88 -0.62
N THR A 194 -1.92 20.66 -1.50
CA THR A 194 -1.87 22.14 -1.51
C THR A 194 -3.05 22.81 -0.82
N LEU A 195 -3.94 22.04 -0.18
CA LEU A 195 -5.14 22.58 0.48
C LEU A 195 -4.82 23.48 1.66
N VAL A 196 -3.67 23.26 2.30
CA VAL A 196 -3.20 24.03 3.46
C VAL A 196 -1.72 24.36 3.36
N ALA A 197 -1.33 25.49 3.97
CA ALA A 197 0.04 25.98 4.07
C ALA A 197 0.40 26.29 5.53
N GLU A 198 1.64 26.70 5.79
CA GLU A 198 2.12 27.13 7.10
C GLU A 198 1.22 28.25 7.67
N ASN A 199 0.90 28.18 8.97
CA ASN A 199 0.02 29.06 9.72
C ASN A 199 -1.48 29.00 9.36
N ASP A 200 -1.92 28.16 8.43
CA ASP A 200 -3.35 27.96 8.21
C ASP A 200 -4.01 27.27 9.41
N LEU A 201 -5.19 27.73 9.80
CA LEU A 201 -6.01 27.11 10.83
C LEU A 201 -6.83 25.96 10.21
N VAL A 202 -6.64 24.76 10.73
CA VAL A 202 -7.35 23.53 10.30
C VAL A 202 -8.16 22.98 11.46
N LEU A 203 -9.44 22.74 11.23
CA LEU A 203 -10.33 22.10 12.21
C LEU A 203 -10.58 20.64 11.83
N LEU A 204 -10.26 19.73 12.76
CA LEU A 204 -10.55 18.30 12.61
C LEU A 204 -11.81 17.95 13.41
N VAL A 205 -12.87 17.57 12.70
CA VAL A 205 -14.13 17.11 13.33
C VAL A 205 -14.15 15.60 13.33
N MET A 206 -13.89 15.01 14.50
CA MET A 206 -13.71 13.57 14.67
C MET A 206 -14.80 13.01 15.57
N PRO A 207 -15.84 12.34 14.99
CA PRO A 207 -16.84 11.67 15.80
C PRO A 207 -16.15 10.56 16.60
N GLN A 208 -16.73 10.22 17.75
CA GLN A 208 -16.30 9.07 18.53
C GLN A 208 -16.66 7.80 17.73
N ASP A 209 -15.66 7.11 17.21
CA ASP A 209 -15.87 5.89 16.45
C ASP A 209 -15.85 4.68 17.40
N ILE A 210 -16.91 3.87 17.35
CA ILE A 210 -17.00 2.61 18.10
C ILE A 210 -15.91 1.63 17.64
N GLN A 211 -15.40 1.78 16.40
CA GLN A 211 -14.31 0.95 15.85
C GLN A 211 -12.92 1.33 16.40
N ALA A 212 -12.75 2.55 16.90
CA ALA A 212 -11.50 2.94 17.52
C ALA A 212 -11.42 2.40 18.96
N PRO A 213 -10.34 1.71 19.34
CA PRO A 213 -10.15 1.32 20.73
C PRO A 213 -10.21 2.56 21.63
N LYS A 214 -10.87 2.46 22.77
CA LYS A 214 -10.99 3.57 23.74
C LYS A 214 -9.61 4.21 24.00
N GLY A 215 -9.52 5.54 23.86
CA GLY A 215 -8.30 6.30 24.05
C GLY A 215 -7.34 6.32 22.85
N ARG A 216 -7.79 5.90 21.66
CA ARG A 216 -6.97 5.93 20.42
C ARG A 216 -7.70 6.67 19.30
N LEU A 217 -6.93 7.36 18.47
CA LEU A 217 -7.38 7.85 17.18
C LEU A 217 -7.16 6.76 16.11
N ILE A 218 -7.97 6.77 15.04
CA ILE A 218 -7.73 5.90 13.91
C ILE A 218 -6.54 6.39 13.08
N LEU A 219 -5.91 5.48 12.35
CA LEU A 219 -4.67 5.77 11.62
C LEU A 219 -4.75 6.99 10.69
N PRO A 220 -5.80 7.19 9.88
CA PRO A 220 -5.92 8.41 9.04
C PRO A 220 -5.91 9.71 9.84
N GLN A 221 -6.56 9.74 11.00
CA GLN A 221 -6.59 10.91 11.87
C GLN A 221 -5.19 11.24 12.42
N VAL A 222 -4.48 10.23 12.93
CA VAL A 222 -3.12 10.39 13.46
C VAL A 222 -2.16 10.90 12.37
N GLN A 223 -2.21 10.31 11.17
CA GLN A 223 -1.33 10.69 10.08
C GLN A 223 -1.61 12.10 9.56
N THR A 224 -2.89 12.49 9.47
CA THR A 224 -3.28 13.84 9.07
C THR A 224 -2.81 14.88 10.09
N ILE A 225 -3.01 14.63 11.40
CA ILE A 225 -2.50 15.51 12.47
C ILE A 225 -0.98 15.66 12.36
N ARG A 226 -0.26 14.56 12.17
CA ARG A 226 1.20 14.60 12.05
C ARG A 226 1.65 15.43 10.86
N GLU A 227 1.05 15.25 9.68
CA GLU A 227 1.39 16.04 8.50
C GLU A 227 1.09 17.52 8.69
N LEU A 228 -0.06 17.87 9.30
CA LEU A 228 -0.40 19.26 9.59
C LEU A 228 0.60 19.92 10.54
N LEU A 229 1.11 19.19 11.53
CA LEU A 229 2.20 19.66 12.41
C LEU A 229 3.50 19.86 11.63
N ASP A 230 3.85 18.92 10.74
CA ASP A 230 5.04 19.05 9.89
C ASP A 230 4.94 20.26 8.94
N LYS A 231 3.74 20.61 8.49
CA LYS A 231 3.44 21.82 7.71
C LYS A 231 3.31 23.09 8.57
N LYS A 232 3.45 22.98 9.89
CA LYS A 232 3.30 24.10 10.85
C LYS A 232 1.92 24.78 10.79
N CYS A 233 0.86 24.01 10.55
CA CYS A 233 -0.51 24.47 10.63
C CYS A 233 -0.95 24.64 12.07
N LEU A 234 -1.94 25.51 12.30
CA LEU A 234 -2.67 25.61 13.55
C LEU A 234 -3.79 24.58 13.55
N ILE A 235 -3.86 23.72 14.56
CA ILE A 235 -4.79 22.59 14.58
C ILE A 235 -5.74 22.74 15.75
N ALA A 236 -7.04 22.78 15.46
CA ALA A 236 -8.11 22.58 16.43
C ALA A 236 -8.79 21.22 16.18
N THR A 237 -9.31 20.60 17.25
CA THR A 237 -10.01 19.31 17.13
C THR A 237 -11.26 19.32 17.99
N CYS A 238 -12.34 18.73 17.49
CA CYS A 238 -13.57 18.56 18.26
C CYS A 238 -14.35 17.31 17.83
N THR A 239 -15.29 16.91 18.65
CA THR A 239 -16.34 15.96 18.27
C THR A 239 -17.46 16.66 17.52
N THR A 240 -18.29 15.91 16.79
CA THR A 240 -19.35 16.50 15.95
C THR A 240 -20.37 17.32 16.75
N ASP A 241 -20.68 16.90 17.96
CA ASP A 241 -21.61 17.60 18.88
C ASP A 241 -21.03 18.91 19.44
N LYS A 242 -19.72 19.08 19.39
CA LYS A 242 -19.02 20.28 19.86
C LYS A 242 -18.57 21.22 18.74
N LEU A 243 -19.01 20.96 17.51
CA LEU A 243 -18.63 21.79 16.37
C LEU A 243 -19.05 23.26 16.52
N PRO A 244 -20.31 23.61 16.90
CA PRO A 244 -20.74 25.00 17.05
C PRO A 244 -19.94 25.75 18.11
N GLU A 245 -19.76 25.15 19.30
CA GLU A 245 -19.00 25.77 20.39
C GLU A 245 -17.52 25.96 20.02
N THR A 246 -16.95 24.98 19.30
CA THR A 246 -15.57 25.10 18.85
C THR A 246 -15.40 26.22 17.83
N LEU A 247 -16.28 26.31 16.84
CA LEU A 247 -16.24 27.41 15.85
C LEU A 247 -16.40 28.76 16.51
N HIS A 248 -17.25 28.88 17.55
CA HIS A 248 -17.42 30.13 18.31
C HIS A 248 -16.19 30.49 19.16
N ALA A 249 -15.43 29.52 19.62
CA ALA A 249 -14.21 29.74 20.41
C ALA A 249 -12.99 30.13 19.56
N LEU A 250 -13.03 29.96 18.24
CA LEU A 250 -11.95 30.32 17.33
C LEU A 250 -12.02 31.79 16.98
N ALA A 251 -10.86 32.51 16.97
CA ALA A 251 -10.76 33.91 16.61
C ALA A 251 -11.11 34.17 15.13
N HIS A 252 -10.87 33.18 14.27
CA HIS A 252 -11.13 33.25 12.83
C HIS A 252 -11.68 31.91 12.34
N PRO A 253 -12.50 31.89 11.27
CA PRO A 253 -12.94 30.65 10.63
C PRO A 253 -11.75 29.80 10.20
N PRO A 254 -11.81 28.47 10.37
CA PRO A 254 -10.76 27.60 9.87
C PRO A 254 -10.73 27.64 8.33
N LYS A 255 -9.53 27.63 7.75
CA LYS A 255 -9.36 27.56 6.29
C LYS A 255 -9.89 26.25 5.73
N LEU A 256 -9.61 25.15 6.43
CA LEU A 256 -10.03 23.82 6.05
C LEU A 256 -10.65 23.10 7.26
N ILE A 257 -11.78 22.45 7.02
CA ILE A 257 -12.39 21.52 7.96
C ILE A 257 -12.23 20.11 7.39
N ILE A 258 -11.67 19.21 8.17
CA ILE A 258 -11.49 17.80 7.81
C ILE A 258 -12.34 16.95 8.75
N THR A 259 -13.21 16.11 8.20
CA THR A 259 -14.13 15.30 9.00
C THR A 259 -14.20 13.85 8.52
N ASP A 260 -14.89 12.99 9.26
CA ASP A 260 -15.25 11.67 8.78
C ASP A 260 -16.42 11.74 7.80
N SER A 261 -16.36 10.99 6.72
CA SER A 261 -17.41 10.97 5.68
C SER A 261 -18.80 10.63 6.23
N GLN A 262 -18.90 10.00 7.39
CA GLN A 262 -20.14 9.66 8.05
C GLN A 262 -20.93 10.88 8.51
N VAL A 263 -20.26 11.97 8.86
CA VAL A 263 -20.85 13.21 9.39
C VAL A 263 -20.71 14.39 8.43
N PHE A 264 -20.35 14.14 7.18
CA PHE A 264 -20.20 15.15 6.14
C PHE A 264 -21.38 16.15 6.09
N LYS A 265 -22.60 15.62 6.00
CA LYS A 265 -23.81 16.44 5.88
C LYS A 265 -23.95 17.40 7.08
N THR A 266 -23.80 16.87 8.29
CA THR A 266 -23.92 17.66 9.54
C THR A 266 -22.86 18.76 9.60
N VAL A 267 -21.62 18.45 9.24
CA VAL A 267 -20.52 19.44 9.24
C VAL A 267 -20.72 20.46 8.11
N TYR A 268 -21.17 20.04 6.93
CA TYR A 268 -21.46 20.94 5.81
C TYR A 268 -22.52 21.98 6.15
N GLU A 269 -23.60 21.58 6.86
CA GLU A 269 -24.69 22.46 7.25
C GLU A 269 -24.30 23.48 8.34
N GLN A 270 -23.22 23.22 9.09
CA GLN A 270 -22.79 24.05 10.23
C GLN A 270 -21.49 24.83 9.98
N LYS A 271 -20.75 24.48 8.92
CA LYS A 271 -19.46 25.13 8.64
C LYS A 271 -19.66 26.61 8.25
N PRO A 272 -18.69 27.50 8.59
CA PRO A 272 -18.63 28.82 8.00
C PRO A 272 -18.53 28.76 6.47
N GLU A 273 -19.12 29.75 5.79
CA GLU A 273 -19.14 29.79 4.32
C GLU A 273 -17.72 29.81 3.73
N GLU A 274 -16.82 30.56 4.34
CA GLU A 274 -15.43 30.73 3.93
C GLU A 274 -14.57 29.48 4.13
N SER A 275 -14.99 28.59 5.04
CA SER A 275 -14.24 27.38 5.32
C SER A 275 -14.44 26.33 4.23
N LYS A 276 -13.33 25.80 3.72
CA LYS A 276 -13.34 24.62 2.83
C LYS A 276 -13.64 23.35 3.63
N LEU A 277 -14.19 22.34 2.99
CA LEU A 277 -14.54 21.07 3.62
C LEU A 277 -13.96 19.88 2.84
N THR A 278 -13.40 18.93 3.55
CA THR A 278 -13.02 17.63 3.02
C THR A 278 -13.19 16.54 4.09
N SER A 279 -12.83 15.29 3.76
CA SER A 279 -12.79 14.22 4.75
C SER A 279 -11.48 13.44 4.73
N PHE A 280 -11.20 12.76 5.85
CA PHE A 280 -10.05 11.86 5.94
C PHE A 280 -10.06 10.83 4.81
N SER A 281 -11.21 10.23 4.49
CA SER A 281 -11.29 9.21 3.44
C SER A 281 -11.11 9.77 2.03
N VAL A 282 -11.51 11.01 1.76
CA VAL A 282 -11.25 11.69 0.48
C VAL A 282 -9.77 12.06 0.35
N LEU A 283 -9.17 12.64 1.39
CA LEU A 283 -7.74 12.92 1.42
C LEU A 283 -6.91 11.64 1.21
N PHE A 284 -7.28 10.56 1.89
CA PHE A 284 -6.61 9.26 1.72
C PHE A 284 -6.86 8.62 0.36
N ALA A 285 -7.97 8.92 -0.30
CA ALA A 285 -8.18 8.51 -1.69
C ALA A 285 -7.14 9.11 -2.64
N GLY A 286 -6.74 10.38 -2.43
CA GLY A 286 -5.64 11.02 -3.13
C GLY A 286 -4.27 10.50 -2.69
N TYR A 287 -4.05 10.43 -1.40
CA TYR A 287 -2.78 9.99 -0.80
C TYR A 287 -2.40 8.56 -1.18
N LYS A 288 -3.36 7.62 -1.20
CA LYS A 288 -3.13 6.20 -1.51
C LYS A 288 -3.45 5.80 -2.95
N GLY A 289 -4.32 6.54 -3.64
CA GLY A 289 -4.82 6.20 -4.95
C GLY A 289 -4.72 7.36 -5.96
N ASP A 290 -5.73 7.44 -6.80
CA ASP A 290 -5.92 8.49 -7.82
C ASP A 290 -7.29 9.14 -7.61
N ILE A 291 -7.30 10.30 -6.93
CA ILE A 291 -8.54 10.98 -6.56
C ILE A 291 -9.36 11.41 -7.79
N HIS A 292 -8.69 11.87 -8.86
CA HIS A 292 -9.39 12.31 -10.07
C HIS A 292 -10.08 11.14 -10.76
N TYR A 293 -9.42 9.98 -10.80
CA TYR A 293 -10.03 8.75 -11.31
C TYR A 293 -11.22 8.31 -10.45
N TYR A 294 -11.10 8.34 -9.14
CA TYR A 294 -12.17 7.98 -8.23
C TYR A 294 -13.39 8.90 -8.34
N VAL A 295 -13.16 10.22 -8.41
CA VAL A 295 -14.25 11.21 -8.59
C VAL A 295 -14.95 11.01 -9.92
N LYS A 296 -14.20 10.86 -11.03
CA LYS A 296 -14.76 10.57 -12.34
C LYS A 296 -15.57 9.26 -12.35
N SER A 297 -15.06 8.23 -11.70
CA SER A 297 -15.71 6.91 -11.65
C SER A 297 -16.96 6.88 -10.78
N ALA A 298 -17.11 7.81 -9.82
CA ALA A 298 -18.29 7.89 -8.97
C ALA A 298 -19.58 8.17 -9.79
N ALA A 299 -19.48 8.84 -10.92
CA ALA A 299 -20.60 9.05 -11.84
C ALA A 299 -21.23 7.73 -12.32
N ALA A 300 -20.49 6.62 -12.34
CA ALA A 300 -21.03 5.31 -12.67
C ALA A 300 -22.16 4.86 -11.72
N ILE A 301 -22.24 5.44 -10.52
CA ILE A 301 -23.36 5.17 -9.58
C ILE A 301 -24.70 5.54 -10.18
N GLU A 302 -24.76 6.56 -11.04
CA GLU A 302 -26.00 6.97 -11.73
C GLU A 302 -26.46 5.98 -12.80
N MET A 303 -25.53 5.20 -13.33
CA MET A 303 -25.80 4.21 -14.38
C MET A 303 -26.20 2.83 -13.81
N LEU A 304 -26.11 2.65 -12.49
CA LEU A 304 -26.46 1.40 -11.85
C LEU A 304 -27.97 1.17 -11.87
N THR A 305 -28.36 -0.08 -12.07
CA THR A 305 -29.74 -0.57 -12.02
C THR A 305 -29.85 -1.71 -11.00
N GLU A 306 -31.04 -2.18 -10.72
CA GLU A 306 -31.26 -3.33 -9.83
C GLU A 306 -30.62 -4.64 -10.32
N SER A 307 -30.31 -4.73 -11.65
CA SER A 307 -29.59 -5.87 -12.24
C SER A 307 -28.08 -5.71 -12.22
N SER A 308 -27.58 -4.57 -11.79
CA SER A 308 -26.15 -4.31 -11.69
C SER A 308 -25.51 -5.08 -10.52
N ARG A 309 -24.20 -5.32 -10.61
CA ARG A 309 -23.41 -5.96 -9.58
C ARG A 309 -22.29 -5.02 -9.15
N VAL A 310 -22.14 -4.75 -7.87
CA VAL A 310 -21.15 -3.86 -7.29
C VAL A 310 -20.20 -4.65 -6.41
N LEU A 311 -18.89 -4.41 -6.56
CA LEU A 311 -17.86 -4.96 -5.67
C LEU A 311 -17.47 -3.93 -4.63
N ILE A 312 -17.60 -4.25 -3.35
CA ILE A 312 -17.02 -3.49 -2.25
C ILE A 312 -15.74 -4.18 -1.81
N ALA A 313 -14.59 -3.48 -1.89
CA ALA A 313 -13.27 -4.02 -1.60
C ALA A 313 -12.68 -3.37 -0.35
N GLU A 314 -12.44 -4.16 0.68
CA GLU A 314 -11.86 -3.74 1.95
C GLU A 314 -10.37 -4.10 2.05
N ALA A 315 -9.57 -3.25 2.68
CA ALA A 315 -8.17 -3.57 3.00
C ALA A 315 -8.03 -4.38 4.29
N CYS A 316 -9.03 -4.28 5.17
CA CYS A 316 -9.02 -4.92 6.49
C CYS A 316 -9.70 -6.28 6.46
N THR A 317 -9.27 -7.15 7.38
CA THR A 317 -9.85 -8.49 7.60
C THR A 317 -10.48 -8.63 8.99
N HIS A 318 -10.77 -7.50 9.66
CA HIS A 318 -11.39 -7.53 10.99
C HIS A 318 -12.86 -7.94 10.93
N ALA A 319 -13.37 -8.46 12.05
CA ALA A 319 -14.77 -8.83 12.17
C ALA A 319 -15.66 -7.59 12.00
N PRO A 320 -16.73 -7.67 11.18
CA PRO A 320 -17.62 -6.53 10.94
C PRO A 320 -18.37 -6.15 12.21
N LEU A 321 -18.46 -4.84 12.46
CA LEU A 321 -19.30 -4.27 13.50
C LEU A 321 -20.69 -3.88 12.93
N SER A 322 -21.66 -3.68 13.79
CA SER A 322 -23.04 -3.33 13.40
C SER A 322 -23.16 -2.01 12.62
N GLU A 323 -22.15 -1.16 12.66
CA GLU A 323 -22.10 0.14 11.96
C GLU A 323 -21.00 0.21 10.88
N ASP A 324 -20.55 -0.93 10.39
CA ASP A 324 -19.49 -0.99 9.38
C ASP A 324 -19.87 -0.23 8.10
N ILE A 325 -18.96 0.64 7.63
CA ILE A 325 -19.20 1.50 6.47
C ILE A 325 -19.36 0.66 5.20
N GLY A 326 -18.48 -0.30 4.97
CA GLY A 326 -18.46 -1.10 3.74
C GLY A 326 -19.53 -2.18 3.73
N ARG A 327 -19.82 -2.77 4.89
CA ARG A 327 -20.73 -3.93 4.99
C ARG A 327 -22.17 -3.57 5.28
N VAL A 328 -22.41 -2.39 5.86
CA VAL A 328 -23.75 -1.97 6.28
C VAL A 328 -24.17 -0.65 5.64
N LYS A 329 -23.39 0.43 5.85
CA LYS A 329 -23.82 1.79 5.45
C LYS A 329 -23.84 1.99 3.94
N LEU A 330 -22.77 1.63 3.24
CA LEU A 330 -22.69 1.75 1.77
C LEU A 330 -23.72 0.88 1.06
N PRO A 331 -23.87 -0.42 1.37
CA PRO A 331 -24.95 -1.23 0.79
C PRO A 331 -26.33 -0.63 0.98
N ARG A 332 -26.61 -0.12 2.18
CA ARG A 332 -27.91 0.53 2.49
C ARG A 332 -28.12 1.81 1.66
N LEU A 333 -27.09 2.66 1.53
CA LEU A 333 -27.17 3.89 0.73
C LEU A 333 -27.38 3.59 -0.76
N LEU A 334 -26.65 2.61 -1.29
CA LEU A 334 -26.75 2.17 -2.68
C LEU A 334 -28.16 1.59 -2.97
N ARG A 335 -28.63 0.65 -2.15
CA ARG A 335 -29.96 0.05 -2.33
C ARG A 335 -31.07 1.07 -2.19
N LYS A 336 -30.98 2.01 -1.25
CA LYS A 336 -31.95 3.10 -1.11
C LYS A 336 -32.08 3.95 -2.38
N ARG A 337 -30.97 4.14 -3.13
CA ARG A 337 -30.96 4.96 -4.34
C ARG A 337 -31.34 4.17 -5.59
N ILE A 338 -30.91 2.92 -5.68
CA ILE A 338 -30.96 2.13 -6.92
C ILE A 338 -32.10 1.10 -6.87
N GLY A 339 -32.31 0.45 -5.74
CA GLY A 339 -33.29 -0.60 -5.49
C GLY A 339 -32.74 -1.78 -4.68
N GLU A 340 -33.63 -2.51 -4.01
CA GLU A 340 -33.25 -3.58 -3.08
C GLU A 340 -32.62 -4.81 -3.74
N LYS A 341 -32.83 -5.02 -5.03
CA LYS A 341 -32.30 -6.17 -5.78
C LYS A 341 -30.85 -5.99 -6.24
N LEU A 342 -30.26 -4.80 -6.02
CA LEU A 342 -28.86 -4.55 -6.37
C LEU A 342 -27.95 -5.58 -5.70
N GLN A 343 -27.17 -6.28 -6.52
CA GLN A 343 -26.21 -7.27 -6.04
C GLN A 343 -24.93 -6.58 -5.56
N ILE A 344 -24.50 -6.91 -4.35
CA ILE A 344 -23.30 -6.33 -3.74
C ILE A 344 -22.46 -7.46 -3.17
N ASP A 345 -21.27 -7.63 -3.72
CA ASP A 345 -20.25 -8.54 -3.20
C ASP A 345 -19.25 -7.76 -2.35
N ILE A 346 -18.76 -8.37 -1.30
CA ILE A 346 -17.81 -7.76 -0.39
C ILE A 346 -16.59 -8.69 -0.27
N VAL A 347 -15.41 -8.16 -0.53
CA VAL A 347 -14.13 -8.87 -0.38
C VAL A 347 -13.22 -8.13 0.59
N GLY A 348 -12.41 -8.88 1.34
CA GLY A 348 -11.50 -8.32 2.35
C GLY A 348 -10.03 -8.68 2.08
N GLY A 349 -9.12 -7.84 2.59
CA GLY A 349 -7.70 -8.13 2.54
C GLY A 349 -7.16 -8.32 1.11
N THR A 350 -6.55 -9.46 0.85
CA THR A 350 -5.93 -9.82 -0.44
C THR A 350 -6.86 -10.54 -1.43
N ASP A 351 -8.13 -10.72 -1.08
CA ASP A 351 -9.09 -11.49 -1.88
C ASP A 351 -9.74 -10.68 -3.01
N PHE A 352 -9.02 -9.67 -3.49
CA PHE A 352 -9.45 -8.86 -4.63
C PHE A 352 -9.43 -9.71 -5.91
N PRO A 353 -10.58 -9.82 -6.63
CA PRO A 353 -10.66 -10.68 -7.81
C PRO A 353 -9.82 -10.15 -8.97
N GLN A 354 -9.19 -11.04 -9.72
CA GLN A 354 -8.44 -10.70 -10.93
C GLN A 354 -9.35 -10.40 -12.13
N ASP A 355 -10.55 -11.00 -12.17
CA ASP A 355 -11.59 -10.70 -13.14
C ASP A 355 -12.64 -9.77 -12.51
N LEU A 356 -12.69 -8.54 -12.98
CA LEU A 356 -13.65 -7.52 -12.56
C LEU A 356 -14.81 -7.36 -13.56
N THR A 357 -14.78 -8.05 -14.69
CA THR A 357 -15.80 -7.92 -15.75
C THR A 357 -17.25 -8.19 -15.32
N PRO A 358 -17.52 -9.03 -14.27
CA PRO A 358 -18.87 -9.20 -13.77
C PRO A 358 -19.45 -7.98 -13.02
N TYR A 359 -18.61 -6.97 -12.70
CA TYR A 359 -19.01 -5.84 -11.89
C TYR A 359 -19.23 -4.57 -12.72
N SER A 360 -20.27 -3.82 -12.40
CA SER A 360 -20.56 -2.50 -12.99
C SER A 360 -19.79 -1.37 -12.30
N LEU A 361 -19.36 -1.60 -11.05
CA LEU A 361 -18.61 -0.64 -10.23
C LEU A 361 -17.83 -1.36 -9.13
N VAL A 362 -16.63 -0.88 -8.87
CA VAL A 362 -15.84 -1.25 -7.69
C VAL A 362 -15.79 -0.06 -6.72
N ILE A 363 -16.08 -0.29 -5.44
CA ILE A 363 -15.96 0.73 -4.38
C ILE A 363 -14.91 0.24 -3.37
N HIS A 364 -13.74 0.89 -3.35
CA HIS A 364 -12.61 0.53 -2.51
C HIS A 364 -12.63 1.32 -1.20
N CYS A 365 -12.25 0.71 -0.08
CA CYS A 365 -12.10 1.42 1.18
C CYS A 365 -10.89 2.38 1.15
N GLY A 366 -10.68 3.15 2.24
CA GLY A 366 -9.57 4.10 2.38
C GLY A 366 -8.16 3.48 2.40
N ALA A 367 -8.07 2.14 2.40
CA ALA A 367 -6.84 1.36 2.29
C ALA A 367 -5.76 1.74 3.31
N CYS A 368 -6.14 2.11 4.52
CA CYS A 368 -5.18 2.50 5.57
C CYS A 368 -4.15 1.42 5.92
N MET A 369 -4.47 0.14 5.68
CA MET A 369 -3.60 -1.01 5.93
C MET A 369 -2.75 -1.42 4.71
N PHE A 370 -2.98 -0.82 3.55
CA PHE A 370 -2.23 -1.10 2.32
C PHE A 370 -1.26 0.03 1.99
N ASN A 371 -0.11 -0.31 1.39
CA ASN A 371 0.75 0.71 0.79
C ASN A 371 0.12 1.25 -0.50
N ARG A 372 0.62 2.40 -0.96
CA ARG A 372 0.12 3.07 -2.16
C ARG A 372 0.25 2.20 -3.41
N LYS A 373 1.37 1.48 -3.57
CA LYS A 373 1.62 0.61 -4.74
C LYS A 373 0.53 -0.42 -4.92
N TYR A 374 0.07 -1.03 -3.82
CA TYR A 374 -0.98 -2.05 -3.87
C TYR A 374 -2.34 -1.46 -4.29
N VAL A 375 -2.67 -0.26 -3.80
CA VAL A 375 -3.90 0.43 -4.22
C VAL A 375 -3.84 0.79 -5.70
N LEU A 376 -2.71 1.33 -6.18
CA LEU A 376 -2.51 1.66 -7.59
C LEU A 376 -2.58 0.42 -8.50
N SER A 377 -2.07 -0.73 -8.06
CA SER A 377 -2.20 -2.00 -8.81
C SER A 377 -3.65 -2.40 -9.03
N ARG A 378 -4.52 -2.20 -8.03
CA ARG A 378 -5.97 -2.45 -8.15
C ARG A 378 -6.65 -1.46 -9.10
N ILE A 379 -6.27 -0.18 -9.04
CA ILE A 379 -6.75 0.85 -9.98
C ILE A 379 -6.35 0.49 -11.41
N GLU A 380 -5.10 0.08 -11.64
CA GLU A 380 -4.64 -0.35 -12.97
C GLU A 380 -5.41 -1.55 -13.49
N LEU A 381 -5.69 -2.55 -12.64
CA LEU A 381 -6.48 -3.71 -13.00
C LEU A 381 -7.90 -3.30 -13.44
N ALA A 382 -8.54 -2.42 -12.68
CA ALA A 382 -9.86 -1.89 -13.00
C ALA A 382 -9.85 -1.09 -14.32
N ARG A 383 -8.84 -0.24 -14.53
CA ARG A 383 -8.65 0.51 -15.78
C ARG A 383 -8.46 -0.39 -17.00
N LYS A 384 -7.60 -1.42 -16.87
CA LYS A 384 -7.34 -2.38 -17.97
C LYS A 384 -8.59 -3.15 -18.40
N GLN A 385 -9.51 -3.37 -17.48
CA GLN A 385 -10.78 -4.06 -17.75
C GLN A 385 -11.95 -3.08 -18.02
N ASN A 386 -11.68 -1.77 -18.05
CA ASN A 386 -12.69 -0.72 -18.23
C ASN A 386 -13.82 -0.76 -17.18
N ILE A 387 -13.53 -1.21 -15.98
CA ILE A 387 -14.48 -1.21 -14.86
C ILE A 387 -14.24 0.03 -14.00
N PRO A 388 -15.24 0.91 -13.82
CA PRO A 388 -15.10 2.09 -12.97
C PRO A 388 -14.82 1.68 -11.53
N MET A 389 -13.87 2.37 -10.90
CA MET A 389 -13.53 2.14 -9.50
C MET A 389 -13.48 3.46 -8.75
N THR A 390 -14.20 3.54 -7.63
CA THR A 390 -14.23 4.71 -6.74
C THR A 390 -13.83 4.33 -5.31
N ASN A 391 -13.80 5.32 -4.40
CA ASN A 391 -13.43 5.15 -3.00
C ASN A 391 -14.65 5.38 -2.09
N TYR A 392 -14.66 4.80 -0.88
CA TYR A 392 -15.73 4.97 0.12
C TYR A 392 -16.10 6.43 0.35
N GLY A 393 -15.10 7.29 0.61
CA GLY A 393 -15.34 8.71 0.90
C GLY A 393 -15.96 9.44 -0.29
N VAL A 394 -15.46 9.18 -1.49
CA VAL A 394 -15.97 9.75 -2.74
C VAL A 394 -17.39 9.25 -3.03
N ALA A 395 -17.63 7.93 -2.89
CA ALA A 395 -18.95 7.35 -3.09
C ALA A 395 -19.99 7.90 -2.09
N ILE A 396 -19.63 8.06 -0.82
CA ILE A 396 -20.50 8.63 0.21
C ILE A 396 -20.80 10.11 -0.10
N ALA A 397 -19.79 10.89 -0.48
CA ALA A 397 -19.97 12.29 -0.87
C ALA A 397 -20.89 12.43 -2.08
N PHE A 398 -20.71 11.57 -3.10
CA PHE A 398 -21.57 11.51 -4.29
C PHE A 398 -23.02 11.15 -3.92
N LEU A 399 -23.24 10.08 -3.14
CA LEU A 399 -24.56 9.63 -2.71
C LEU A 399 -25.29 10.66 -1.85
N ASN A 400 -24.57 11.51 -1.11
CA ASN A 400 -25.12 12.62 -0.35
C ASN A 400 -25.29 13.93 -1.16
N GLY A 401 -24.88 13.96 -2.44
CA GLY A 401 -25.00 15.15 -3.30
C GLY A 401 -24.07 16.30 -2.92
N ILE A 402 -22.92 16.00 -2.29
CA ILE A 402 -21.97 17.00 -1.83
C ILE A 402 -20.58 16.87 -2.49
N LEU A 403 -20.42 15.95 -3.45
CA LEU A 403 -19.11 15.70 -4.08
C LEU A 403 -18.53 16.96 -4.74
N ASP A 404 -19.36 17.78 -5.38
CA ASP A 404 -18.94 19.02 -6.04
C ASP A 404 -18.67 20.19 -5.05
N ARG A 405 -18.84 19.96 -3.76
CA ARG A 405 -18.72 20.97 -2.68
C ARG A 405 -17.61 20.65 -1.71
N ILE A 406 -16.82 19.64 -1.99
CA ILE A 406 -15.69 19.23 -1.17
C ILE A 406 -14.38 19.42 -1.93
N GLU A 407 -13.32 19.68 -1.18
CA GLU A 407 -11.96 19.82 -1.73
C GLU A 407 -11.23 18.46 -1.75
N TYR A 408 -10.40 18.25 -2.78
CA TYR A 408 -9.56 17.06 -2.90
C TYR A 408 -8.28 17.33 -3.70
#